data_bfa8dba6c2087bd4912781ec52eeee40
#
_entry.id   bfa8dba6c2087bd4912781ec52eeee40
#
_cell.length_a   1.000
_cell.length_b   1.000
_cell.length_c   1.000
_cell.angle_alpha   90.00
_cell.angle_beta   90.00
_cell.angle_gamma   90.00
#
_symmetry.space_group_name_H-M   'P 1'
#
loop_
_entity.id
_entity.type
_entity.pdbx_description
1 polymer ?
#
loop_
_entity_poly.entity_id
_entity_poly.type
_entity_poly.pdbx_seq_one_letter_code
_entity_poly.pdbx_strand_id
1 'polypeptide(L)'
;MKILANDGISESGKNKLEEYGFDVDLTKVSQEQLVDYINNNSVSGLLVRSATQVRKDIIDNCKSLKIIGRGGVGMDNIDVEYAKSKDIHVINTPAASSKSVAELVFSHLFGCVRFLHESNRSMPLEGDSKFKDLKKAYAKGTELSGKTLGIIGFGRIGQEVAKIGLGIGMNVIFFDKFNKEANLILDFFDGQNISFELSSSSFEDLL
;
A
#
# COMPACT_ATOMS: atom_id res chain seq x y z
N MET A 1 -22.17 -17.62 8.33
CA MET A 1 -20.82 -17.56 8.94
C MET A 1 -20.63 -16.13 9.46
N LYS A 2 -20.26 -15.98 10.74
CA LYS A 2 -20.04 -14.65 11.35
C LYS A 2 -18.61 -14.18 11.13
N ILE A 3 -18.44 -12.94 10.68
CA ILE A 3 -17.16 -12.31 10.40
C ILE A 3 -17.01 -11.07 11.30
N LEU A 4 -15.96 -11.00 12.09
CA LEU A 4 -15.59 -9.82 12.85
C LEU A 4 -14.59 -8.99 12.06
N ALA A 5 -14.91 -7.75 11.72
CA ALA A 5 -14.01 -6.79 11.12
C ALA A 5 -13.42 -5.85 12.18
N ASN A 6 -12.50 -6.38 13.00
CA ASN A 6 -11.98 -5.73 14.21
C ASN A 6 -11.30 -4.38 13.95
N ASP A 7 -10.57 -4.27 12.84
CA ASP A 7 -9.91 -3.01 12.44
C ASP A 7 -10.75 -2.20 11.43
N GLY A 8 -12.03 -2.56 11.29
CA GLY A 8 -12.97 -1.93 10.39
C GLY A 8 -12.86 -2.41 8.94
N ILE A 9 -13.91 -2.16 8.19
CA ILE A 9 -14.05 -2.42 6.75
C ILE A 9 -14.87 -1.29 6.13
N SER A 10 -14.73 -1.04 4.83
CA SER A 10 -15.58 -0.08 4.12
C SER A 10 -17.04 -0.56 4.10
N GLU A 11 -17.97 0.38 4.03
CA GLU A 11 -19.39 0.06 3.91
C GLU A 11 -19.68 -0.81 2.68
N SER A 12 -19.05 -0.51 1.55
CA SER A 12 -19.15 -1.32 0.34
C SER A 12 -18.65 -2.75 0.53
N GLY A 13 -17.55 -2.92 1.30
CA GLY A 13 -17.02 -4.24 1.64
C GLY A 13 -17.96 -5.03 2.56
N LYS A 14 -18.56 -4.36 3.56
CA LYS A 14 -19.57 -4.94 4.43
C LYS A 14 -20.77 -5.42 3.63
N ASN A 15 -21.37 -4.51 2.84
CA ASN A 15 -22.55 -4.83 2.03
C ASN A 15 -22.28 -6.02 1.10
N LYS A 16 -21.08 -6.07 0.49
CA LYS A 16 -20.70 -7.16 -0.37
C LYS A 16 -20.62 -8.50 0.36
N LEU A 17 -20.06 -8.54 1.56
CA LEU A 17 -20.04 -9.75 2.39
C LEU A 17 -21.44 -10.19 2.81
N GLU A 18 -22.32 -9.25 3.18
CA GLU A 18 -23.70 -9.53 3.55
C GLU A 18 -24.53 -10.04 2.36
N GLU A 19 -24.31 -9.52 1.14
CA GLU A 19 -24.89 -10.08 -0.10
C GLU A 19 -24.52 -11.55 -0.32
N TYR A 20 -23.32 -11.97 0.10
CA TYR A 20 -22.91 -13.37 0.06
C TYR A 20 -23.34 -14.20 1.27
N GLY A 21 -24.19 -13.66 2.13
CA GLY A 21 -24.78 -14.35 3.28
C GLY A 21 -23.86 -14.45 4.51
N PHE A 22 -22.87 -13.60 4.62
CA PHE A 22 -22.07 -13.47 5.84
C PHE A 22 -22.72 -12.49 6.81
N ASP A 23 -22.65 -12.79 8.10
CA ASP A 23 -23.02 -11.88 9.18
C ASP A 23 -21.79 -11.06 9.59
N VAL A 24 -21.79 -9.75 9.31
CA VAL A 24 -20.62 -8.87 9.48
C VAL A 24 -20.75 -8.03 10.75
N ASP A 25 -19.87 -8.30 11.69
CA ASP A 25 -19.77 -7.60 12.96
C ASP A 25 -18.65 -6.55 12.88
N LEU A 26 -18.99 -5.29 13.16
CA LEU A 26 -18.05 -4.15 13.14
C LEU A 26 -17.61 -3.71 14.53
N THR A 27 -17.91 -4.49 15.56
CA THR A 27 -17.50 -4.17 16.94
C THR A 27 -15.99 -4.14 17.04
N LYS A 28 -15.45 -3.04 17.54
CA LYS A 28 -14.01 -2.93 17.84
C LYS A 28 -13.75 -3.53 19.20
N VAL A 29 -12.98 -4.61 19.24
CA VAL A 29 -12.64 -5.36 20.44
C VAL A 29 -11.16 -5.14 20.75
N SER A 30 -10.82 -4.92 22.03
CA SER A 30 -9.42 -4.80 22.45
C SER A 30 -8.68 -6.14 22.31
N GLN A 31 -7.36 -6.07 22.18
CA GLN A 31 -6.52 -7.28 22.01
C GLN A 31 -6.75 -8.30 23.13
N GLU A 32 -6.89 -7.82 24.38
CA GLU A 32 -7.04 -8.65 25.57
C GLU A 32 -8.40 -9.36 25.63
N GLN A 33 -9.43 -8.78 25.04
CA GLN A 33 -10.79 -9.31 25.03
C GLN A 33 -11.12 -10.11 23.76
N LEU A 34 -10.20 -10.14 22.79
CA LEU A 34 -10.48 -10.65 21.44
C LEU A 34 -10.80 -12.15 21.46
N VAL A 35 -10.08 -12.94 22.24
CA VAL A 35 -10.32 -14.39 22.38
C VAL A 35 -11.72 -14.67 22.92
N ASP A 36 -12.08 -14.02 24.02
CA ASP A 36 -13.37 -14.19 24.66
C ASP A 36 -14.52 -13.75 23.72
N TYR A 37 -14.32 -12.63 23.03
CA TYR A 37 -15.31 -12.12 22.09
C TYR A 37 -15.55 -13.08 20.93
N ILE A 38 -14.47 -13.58 20.31
CA ILE A 38 -14.54 -14.54 19.19
C ILE A 38 -15.30 -15.80 19.61
N ASN A 39 -14.96 -16.36 20.78
CA ASN A 39 -15.57 -17.58 21.28
C ASN A 39 -17.05 -17.39 21.68
N ASN A 40 -17.36 -16.33 22.43
CA ASN A 40 -18.72 -16.05 22.89
C ASN A 40 -19.68 -15.74 21.74
N ASN A 41 -19.19 -15.17 20.64
CA ASN A 41 -19.98 -14.80 19.48
C ASN A 41 -19.87 -15.79 18.32
N SER A 42 -19.16 -16.91 18.47
CA SER A 42 -18.94 -17.93 17.44
C SER A 42 -18.41 -17.34 16.13
N VAL A 43 -17.48 -16.38 16.23
CA VAL A 43 -16.85 -15.73 15.07
C VAL A 43 -16.01 -16.77 14.32
N SER A 44 -16.25 -16.89 13.02
CA SER A 44 -15.53 -17.85 12.16
C SER A 44 -14.57 -17.17 11.19
N GLY A 45 -14.73 -15.87 10.96
CA GLY A 45 -13.83 -15.06 10.14
C GLY A 45 -13.38 -13.82 10.89
N LEU A 46 -12.06 -13.53 10.87
CA LEU A 46 -11.48 -12.35 11.49
C LEU A 46 -10.81 -11.48 10.42
N LEU A 47 -11.34 -10.28 10.21
CA LEU A 47 -10.74 -9.28 9.31
C LEU A 47 -9.98 -8.26 10.15
N VAL A 48 -8.70 -8.07 9.80
CA VAL A 48 -7.80 -7.14 10.50
C VAL A 48 -7.06 -6.24 9.51
N ARG A 49 -6.46 -5.18 10.03
CA ARG A 49 -5.49 -4.35 9.31
C ARG A 49 -4.14 -4.43 10.05
N SER A 50 -3.62 -3.32 10.54
CA SER A 50 -2.32 -3.27 11.21
C SER A 50 -2.42 -3.22 12.75
N ALA A 51 -3.58 -2.88 13.31
CA ALA A 51 -3.73 -2.67 14.75
C ALA A 51 -3.86 -3.99 15.52
N THR A 52 -4.65 -4.92 15.00
CA THR A 52 -4.89 -6.22 15.65
C THR A 52 -3.75 -7.19 15.36
N GLN A 53 -3.21 -7.81 16.40
CA GLN A 53 -2.22 -8.88 16.30
C GLN A 53 -2.92 -10.23 16.35
N VAL A 54 -2.61 -11.11 15.40
CA VAL A 54 -3.17 -12.48 15.36
C VAL A 54 -2.02 -13.47 15.51
N ARG A 55 -1.64 -13.69 16.75
CA ARG A 55 -0.54 -14.56 17.14
C ARG A 55 -1.07 -15.92 17.58
N LYS A 56 -0.16 -16.79 18.01
CA LYS A 56 -0.46 -18.16 18.44
C LYS A 56 -1.54 -18.22 19.51
N ASP A 57 -1.55 -17.27 20.45
CA ASP A 57 -2.55 -17.17 21.51
C ASP A 57 -3.98 -17.06 20.99
N ILE A 58 -4.20 -16.21 19.98
CA ILE A 58 -5.51 -16.09 19.32
C ILE A 58 -5.82 -17.37 18.55
N ILE A 59 -4.85 -17.86 17.75
CA ILE A 59 -5.03 -19.04 16.89
C ILE A 59 -5.40 -20.29 17.70
N ASP A 60 -4.72 -20.53 18.82
CA ASP A 60 -4.92 -21.73 19.65
C ASP A 60 -6.23 -21.67 20.47
N ASN A 61 -6.65 -20.47 20.89
CA ASN A 61 -7.79 -20.30 21.77
C ASN A 61 -9.12 -20.01 21.04
N CYS A 62 -9.10 -19.71 19.75
CA CYS A 62 -10.29 -19.41 18.96
C CYS A 62 -10.69 -20.57 18.05
N LYS A 63 -11.29 -21.63 18.60
CA LYS A 63 -11.61 -22.87 17.88
C LYS A 63 -12.63 -22.73 16.73
N SER A 64 -13.45 -21.69 16.75
CA SER A 64 -14.42 -21.41 15.68
C SER A 64 -13.79 -20.71 14.47
N LEU A 65 -12.57 -20.20 14.60
CA LEU A 65 -11.89 -19.40 13.57
C LEU A 65 -11.46 -20.29 12.41
N LYS A 66 -11.91 -19.94 11.20
CA LYS A 66 -11.61 -20.67 9.95
C LYS A 66 -10.84 -19.83 8.94
N ILE A 67 -10.98 -18.51 9.01
CA ILE A 67 -10.34 -17.60 8.07
C ILE A 67 -9.87 -16.32 8.78
N ILE A 68 -8.67 -15.89 8.43
CA ILE A 68 -8.11 -14.59 8.81
C ILE A 68 -7.83 -13.81 7.55
N GLY A 69 -8.42 -12.63 7.42
CA GLY A 69 -8.20 -11.72 6.29
C GLY A 69 -7.49 -10.45 6.74
N ARG A 70 -6.41 -10.07 6.03
CA ARG A 70 -5.74 -8.80 6.26
C ARG A 70 -6.02 -7.80 5.13
N GLY A 71 -6.61 -6.67 5.47
CA GLY A 71 -6.73 -5.53 4.56
C GLY A 71 -5.39 -4.81 4.40
N GLY A 72 -4.51 -5.34 3.56
CA GLY A 72 -3.17 -4.82 3.30
C GLY A 72 -2.26 -5.85 2.62
N VAL A 73 -1.03 -5.47 2.32
CA VAL A 73 -0.06 -6.31 1.58
C VAL A 73 0.74 -7.19 2.54
N GLY A 74 1.42 -6.60 3.52
CA GLY A 74 2.20 -7.33 4.51
C GLY A 74 1.29 -8.11 5.47
N MET A 75 1.79 -9.13 6.11
CA MET A 75 1.08 -9.95 7.09
C MET A 75 1.91 -10.16 8.37
N ASP A 76 2.76 -9.21 8.68
CA ASP A 76 3.70 -9.22 9.82
C ASP A 76 3.01 -9.24 11.18
N ASN A 77 1.75 -8.82 11.26
CA ASN A 77 0.91 -8.92 12.46
C ASN A 77 0.16 -10.27 12.60
N ILE A 78 0.34 -11.21 11.67
CA ILE A 78 -0.32 -12.51 11.66
C ILE A 78 0.73 -13.63 11.63
N ASP A 79 0.61 -14.62 12.49
CA ASP A 79 1.43 -15.84 12.44
C ASP A 79 0.92 -16.80 11.35
N VAL A 80 1.18 -16.41 10.07
CA VAL A 80 0.57 -17.03 8.88
C VAL A 80 0.82 -18.53 8.79
N GLU A 81 2.08 -18.95 8.91
CA GLU A 81 2.42 -20.37 8.78
C GLU A 81 1.85 -21.19 9.94
N TYR A 82 1.76 -20.59 11.12
CA TYR A 82 1.12 -21.23 12.26
C TYR A 82 -0.39 -21.38 12.07
N ALA A 83 -1.07 -20.35 11.59
CA ALA A 83 -2.50 -20.40 11.28
C ALA A 83 -2.81 -21.48 10.23
N LYS A 84 -2.01 -21.55 9.16
CA LYS A 84 -2.12 -22.60 8.14
C LYS A 84 -1.93 -24.01 8.72
N SER A 85 -1.00 -24.19 9.66
CA SER A 85 -0.78 -25.50 10.32
C SER A 85 -1.96 -25.94 11.19
N LYS A 86 -2.90 -25.02 11.49
CA LYS A 86 -4.14 -25.26 12.22
C LYS A 86 -5.38 -25.27 11.31
N ASP A 87 -5.18 -25.43 10.00
CA ASP A 87 -6.24 -25.41 8.97
C ASP A 87 -7.05 -24.10 8.93
N ILE A 88 -6.43 -22.98 9.34
CA ILE A 88 -7.02 -21.64 9.22
C ILE A 88 -6.52 -20.99 7.93
N HIS A 89 -7.44 -20.62 7.05
CA HIS A 89 -7.10 -19.90 5.82
C HIS A 89 -6.65 -18.47 6.14
N VAL A 90 -5.52 -18.05 5.56
CA VAL A 90 -5.04 -16.66 5.68
C VAL A 90 -5.01 -16.02 4.31
N ILE A 91 -5.70 -14.89 4.17
CA ILE A 91 -5.78 -14.11 2.93
C ILE A 91 -5.38 -12.65 3.18
N ASN A 92 -4.93 -11.98 2.13
CA ASN A 92 -4.61 -10.56 2.16
C ASN A 92 -5.06 -9.86 0.87
N THR A 93 -4.85 -8.53 0.78
CA THR A 93 -5.18 -7.71 -0.40
C THR A 93 -3.90 -7.17 -1.05
N PRO A 94 -3.12 -8.02 -1.78
CA PRO A 94 -1.76 -7.69 -2.18
C PRO A 94 -1.66 -6.64 -3.30
N ALA A 95 -2.75 -6.33 -3.99
CA ALA A 95 -2.75 -5.38 -5.12
C ALA A 95 -3.45 -4.05 -4.80
N ALA A 96 -4.30 -4.01 -3.77
CA ALA A 96 -5.24 -2.90 -3.57
C ALA A 96 -4.59 -1.54 -3.31
N SER A 97 -3.39 -1.50 -2.70
CA SER A 97 -2.70 -0.26 -2.33
C SER A 97 -1.56 0.12 -3.28
N SER A 98 -1.28 -0.66 -4.34
CA SER A 98 -0.08 -0.45 -5.15
C SER A 98 -0.04 0.93 -5.81
N LYS A 99 -1.16 1.39 -6.37
CA LYS A 99 -1.29 2.72 -6.97
C LYS A 99 -1.12 3.83 -5.94
N SER A 100 -1.82 3.72 -4.80
CA SER A 100 -1.73 4.74 -3.73
C SER A 100 -0.31 4.88 -3.17
N VAL A 101 0.43 3.78 -3.04
CA VAL A 101 1.84 3.82 -2.62
C VAL A 101 2.69 4.50 -3.69
N ALA A 102 2.49 4.20 -4.97
CA ALA A 102 3.20 4.85 -6.05
C ALA A 102 2.95 6.36 -6.12
N GLU A 103 1.70 6.79 -5.93
CA GLU A 103 1.32 8.20 -5.82
C GLU A 103 2.01 8.89 -4.63
N LEU A 104 2.11 8.20 -3.48
CA LEU A 104 2.83 8.72 -2.32
C LEU A 104 4.33 8.90 -2.59
N VAL A 105 4.97 7.95 -3.31
CA VAL A 105 6.36 8.07 -3.74
C VAL A 105 6.56 9.36 -4.54
N PHE A 106 5.70 9.62 -5.53
CA PHE A 106 5.80 10.85 -6.34
C PHE A 106 5.44 12.12 -5.57
N SER A 107 4.51 12.05 -4.62
CA SER A 107 4.22 13.18 -3.72
C SER A 107 5.47 13.60 -2.93
N HIS A 108 6.21 12.64 -2.39
CA HIS A 108 7.49 12.90 -1.72
C HIS A 108 8.57 13.36 -2.70
N LEU A 109 8.70 12.72 -3.85
CA LEU A 109 9.69 13.09 -4.86
C LEU A 109 9.51 14.54 -5.32
N PHE A 110 8.29 14.94 -5.70
CA PHE A 110 7.98 16.33 -6.04
C PHE A 110 8.24 17.27 -4.87
N GLY A 111 7.87 16.86 -3.65
CA GLY A 111 8.14 17.64 -2.44
C GLY A 111 9.62 17.94 -2.24
N CYS A 112 10.47 16.92 -2.44
CA CYS A 112 11.92 17.06 -2.30
C CYS A 112 12.53 17.94 -3.40
N VAL A 113 12.21 17.68 -4.68
CA VAL A 113 12.88 18.39 -5.79
C VAL A 113 12.38 19.81 -6.01
N ARG A 114 11.22 20.18 -5.43
CA ARG A 114 10.59 21.51 -5.57
C ARG A 114 10.52 22.28 -4.26
N PHE A 115 11.21 21.85 -3.21
CA PHE A 115 11.23 22.51 -1.89
C PHE A 115 9.84 22.73 -1.28
N LEU A 116 8.89 21.79 -1.50
CA LEU A 116 7.52 21.97 -1.07
C LEU A 116 7.41 22.10 0.46
N HIS A 117 8.18 21.29 1.20
CA HIS A 117 8.18 21.30 2.65
C HIS A 117 8.64 22.65 3.20
N GLU A 118 9.78 23.15 2.72
CA GLU A 118 10.35 24.43 3.15
C GLU A 118 9.46 25.60 2.76
N SER A 119 8.96 25.62 1.52
CA SER A 119 8.11 26.71 1.03
C SER A 119 6.77 26.76 1.77
N ASN A 120 6.17 25.62 2.07
CA ASN A 120 4.92 25.56 2.83
C ASN A 120 5.06 26.09 4.27
N ARG A 121 6.26 26.01 4.85
CA ARG A 121 6.52 26.52 6.21
C ARG A 121 6.87 28.01 6.21
N SER A 122 7.67 28.48 5.24
CA SER A 122 8.19 29.86 5.24
C SER A 122 7.30 30.85 4.50
N MET A 123 6.65 30.46 3.40
CA MET A 123 5.82 31.38 2.63
C MET A 123 4.64 31.98 3.42
N PRO A 124 3.88 31.24 4.24
CA PRO A 124 2.80 31.82 5.04
C PRO A 124 3.28 32.78 6.14
N LEU A 125 4.51 32.62 6.62
CA LEU A 125 5.06 33.42 7.73
C LEU A 125 5.86 34.62 7.28
N GLU A 126 6.56 34.52 6.16
CA GLU A 126 7.57 35.50 5.73
C GLU A 126 7.37 35.99 4.28
N GLY A 127 6.36 35.43 3.58
CA GLY A 127 6.20 35.70 2.15
C GLY A 127 5.86 37.12 1.78
N ASP A 128 5.22 37.88 2.66
CA ASP A 128 4.92 39.32 2.48
C ASP A 128 6.18 40.19 2.57
N SER A 129 7.09 39.87 3.50
CA SER A 129 8.29 40.67 3.77
C SER A 129 9.53 40.19 3.02
N LYS A 130 9.66 38.86 2.75
CA LYS A 130 10.86 38.20 2.15
C LYS A 130 10.59 37.52 0.81
N PHE A 131 9.53 37.87 0.12
CA PHE A 131 9.11 37.15 -1.11
C PHE A 131 10.23 37.01 -2.14
N LYS A 132 11.02 38.06 -2.38
CA LYS A 132 12.09 38.02 -3.38
C LYS A 132 13.19 37.00 -3.03
N ASP A 133 13.56 36.92 -1.75
CA ASP A 133 14.59 35.99 -1.28
C ASP A 133 14.09 34.56 -1.30
N LEU A 134 12.86 34.29 -0.84
CA LEU A 134 12.21 32.99 -0.88
C LEU A 134 12.02 32.51 -2.31
N LYS A 135 11.55 33.37 -3.21
CA LYS A 135 11.46 33.06 -4.64
C LYS A 135 12.80 32.64 -5.23
N LYS A 136 13.87 33.36 -4.91
CA LYS A 136 15.23 33.04 -5.36
C LYS A 136 15.74 31.70 -4.78
N ALA A 137 15.45 31.44 -3.52
CA ALA A 137 15.83 30.19 -2.86
C ALA A 137 15.13 28.98 -3.53
N TYR A 138 13.82 29.06 -3.78
CA TYR A 138 13.02 27.97 -4.33
C TYR A 138 13.08 27.86 -5.86
N ALA A 139 13.68 28.81 -6.55
CA ALA A 139 13.94 28.75 -7.99
C ALA A 139 14.99 27.67 -8.39
N LYS A 140 15.73 27.12 -7.41
CA LYS A 140 16.73 26.07 -7.62
C LYS A 140 16.16 24.64 -7.69
N GLY A 141 14.85 24.51 -7.77
CA GLY A 141 14.19 23.20 -7.90
C GLY A 141 14.60 22.47 -9.17
N THR A 142 14.52 21.13 -9.11
CA THR A 142 14.87 20.25 -10.23
C THR A 142 13.59 19.83 -10.96
N GLU A 143 13.62 19.84 -12.29
CA GLU A 143 12.60 19.26 -13.14
C GLU A 143 12.89 17.75 -13.32
N LEU A 144 11.84 16.93 -13.24
CA LEU A 144 11.97 15.47 -13.33
C LEU A 144 11.94 14.95 -14.77
N SER A 145 11.30 15.68 -15.69
CA SER A 145 11.28 15.31 -17.11
C SER A 145 12.71 15.12 -17.66
N GLY A 146 12.94 14.02 -18.38
CA GLY A 146 14.24 13.63 -18.90
C GLY A 146 15.25 13.10 -17.86
N LYS A 147 14.91 13.08 -16.57
CA LYS A 147 15.74 12.43 -15.54
C LYS A 147 15.50 10.93 -15.53
N THR A 148 16.47 10.18 -14.99
CA THR A 148 16.36 8.74 -14.84
C THR A 148 15.87 8.38 -13.43
N LEU A 149 14.85 7.54 -13.37
CA LEU A 149 14.33 6.94 -12.15
C LEU A 149 14.84 5.50 -12.05
N GLY A 150 15.67 5.21 -11.06
CA GLY A 150 16.12 3.87 -10.72
C GLY A 150 15.15 3.23 -9.71
N ILE A 151 14.66 2.03 -9.99
CA ILE A 151 13.72 1.31 -9.13
C ILE A 151 14.34 -0.01 -8.67
N ILE A 152 14.52 -0.18 -7.37
CA ILE A 152 14.97 -1.43 -6.77
C ILE A 152 13.75 -2.20 -6.27
N GLY A 153 13.48 -3.36 -6.92
CA GLY A 153 12.27 -4.14 -6.70
C GLY A 153 11.14 -3.79 -7.68
N PHE A 154 10.92 -4.65 -8.68
CA PHE A 154 9.96 -4.39 -9.77
C PHE A 154 8.70 -5.26 -9.65
N GLY A 155 8.20 -5.39 -8.41
CA GLY A 155 6.90 -5.96 -8.11
C GLY A 155 5.74 -4.99 -8.44
N ARG A 156 4.55 -5.25 -7.91
CA ARG A 156 3.34 -4.45 -8.18
C ARG A 156 3.54 -2.95 -7.95
N ILE A 157 4.12 -2.57 -6.81
CA ILE A 157 4.37 -1.16 -6.47
C ILE A 157 5.42 -0.55 -7.40
N GLY A 158 6.55 -1.22 -7.62
CA GLY A 158 7.61 -0.73 -8.52
C GLY A 158 7.11 -0.48 -9.94
N GLN A 159 6.25 -1.35 -10.45
CA GLN A 159 5.62 -1.18 -11.75
C GLN A 159 4.67 0.03 -11.80
N GLU A 160 3.86 0.27 -10.76
CA GLU A 160 3.00 1.46 -10.71
C GLU A 160 3.84 2.75 -10.56
N VAL A 161 4.95 2.72 -9.80
CA VAL A 161 5.92 3.83 -9.74
C VAL A 161 6.52 4.09 -11.13
N ALA A 162 6.92 3.04 -11.85
CA ALA A 162 7.45 3.16 -13.21
C ALA A 162 6.46 3.82 -14.17
N LYS A 163 5.17 3.42 -14.12
CA LYS A 163 4.12 4.02 -14.95
C LYS A 163 3.98 5.52 -14.74
N ILE A 164 3.99 5.98 -13.48
CA ILE A 164 3.94 7.41 -13.17
C ILE A 164 5.20 8.11 -13.71
N GLY A 165 6.38 7.52 -13.48
CA GLY A 165 7.66 8.07 -13.96
C GLY A 165 7.67 8.26 -15.47
N LEU A 166 7.29 7.24 -16.22
CA LEU A 166 7.13 7.30 -17.68
C LEU A 166 6.12 8.36 -18.10
N GLY A 167 4.97 8.44 -17.42
CA GLY A 167 3.91 9.40 -17.69
C GLY A 167 4.32 10.87 -17.54
N ILE A 168 5.29 11.18 -16.67
CA ILE A 168 5.85 12.52 -16.50
C ILE A 168 7.14 12.75 -17.31
N GLY A 169 7.49 11.82 -18.20
CA GLY A 169 8.64 11.96 -19.12
C GLY A 169 10.00 11.62 -18.51
N MET A 170 10.05 10.81 -17.47
CA MET A 170 11.32 10.26 -16.94
C MET A 170 11.76 9.04 -17.73
N ASN A 171 13.08 8.81 -17.80
CA ASN A 171 13.61 7.50 -18.14
C ASN A 171 13.47 6.56 -16.93
N VAL A 172 13.13 5.30 -17.16
CA VAL A 172 12.99 4.32 -16.08
C VAL A 172 13.96 3.18 -16.30
N ILE A 173 14.77 2.88 -15.29
CA ILE A 173 15.57 1.67 -15.18
C ILE A 173 15.21 0.94 -13.90
N PHE A 174 15.34 -0.38 -13.87
CA PHE A 174 15.03 -1.12 -12.65
C PHE A 174 15.99 -2.29 -12.42
N PHE A 175 16.10 -2.68 -11.17
CA PHE A 175 16.70 -3.94 -10.74
C PHE A 175 15.67 -4.76 -9.98
N ASP A 176 15.56 -6.05 -10.34
CA ASP A 176 14.77 -7.00 -9.58
C ASP A 176 15.46 -8.37 -9.54
N LYS A 177 15.39 -9.04 -8.39
CA LYS A 177 16.00 -10.34 -8.21
C LYS A 177 15.35 -11.41 -9.07
N PHE A 178 14.04 -11.33 -9.27
CA PHE A 178 13.23 -12.36 -9.92
C PHE A 178 12.71 -11.92 -11.30
N ASN A 179 12.23 -10.69 -11.42
CA ASN A 179 11.67 -10.16 -12.66
C ASN A 179 12.79 -9.58 -13.52
N LYS A 180 13.10 -10.23 -14.65
CA LYS A 180 14.16 -9.79 -15.56
C LYS A 180 13.65 -8.95 -16.71
N GLU A 181 12.40 -9.10 -17.04
CA GLU A 181 11.70 -8.36 -18.11
C GLU A 181 10.33 -7.96 -17.61
N ALA A 182 9.82 -6.85 -18.09
CA ALA A 182 8.47 -6.36 -17.79
C ALA A 182 7.89 -5.61 -18.98
N ASN A 183 6.63 -5.88 -19.28
CA ASN A 183 5.84 -5.10 -20.22
C ASN A 183 4.85 -4.26 -19.40
N LEU A 184 5.03 -2.95 -19.42
CA LEU A 184 4.16 -1.99 -18.73
C LEU A 184 3.19 -1.37 -19.73
N ILE A 185 1.91 -1.43 -19.41
CA ILE A 185 0.87 -0.78 -20.18
C ILE A 185 0.39 0.44 -19.39
N LEU A 186 0.48 1.61 -20.03
CA LEU A 186 -0.14 2.84 -19.58
C LEU A 186 -1.47 2.99 -20.29
N ASP A 187 -2.55 2.89 -19.52
CA ASP A 187 -3.92 3.06 -20.01
C ASP A 187 -4.38 4.52 -19.82
N PHE A 188 -4.99 5.11 -20.82
CA PHE A 188 -5.56 6.43 -20.80
C PHE A 188 -7.09 6.37 -20.76
N PHE A 189 -7.72 7.45 -20.27
CA PHE A 189 -9.17 7.53 -20.06
C PHE A 189 -10.00 7.37 -21.34
N ASP A 190 -9.41 7.64 -22.50
CA ASP A 190 -10.04 7.51 -23.82
C ASP A 190 -9.92 6.10 -24.44
N GLY A 191 -9.35 5.15 -23.69
CA GLY A 191 -9.12 3.77 -24.12
C GLY A 191 -7.83 3.56 -24.89
N GLN A 192 -7.04 4.61 -25.14
CA GLN A 192 -5.70 4.45 -25.71
C GLN A 192 -4.77 3.84 -24.68
N ASN A 193 -3.75 3.13 -25.14
CA ASN A 193 -2.69 2.62 -24.28
C ASN A 193 -1.33 2.69 -25.00
N ILE A 194 -0.28 2.76 -24.20
CA ILE A 194 1.11 2.70 -24.66
C ILE A 194 1.82 1.59 -23.88
N SER A 195 2.52 0.73 -24.62
CA SER A 195 3.30 -0.36 -24.06
C SER A 195 4.78 0.00 -24.00
N PHE A 196 5.42 -0.33 -22.86
CA PHE A 196 6.85 -0.15 -22.65
C PHE A 196 7.48 -1.48 -22.25
N GLU A 197 8.41 -1.95 -23.06
CA GLU A 197 9.23 -3.12 -22.73
C GLU A 197 10.47 -2.69 -21.97
N LEU A 198 10.67 -3.20 -20.77
CA LEU A 198 11.78 -2.87 -19.88
C LEU A 198 12.52 -4.15 -19.48
N SER A 199 13.85 -4.08 -19.44
CA SER A 199 14.71 -5.16 -18.94
C SER A 199 15.41 -4.72 -17.65
N SER A 200 15.61 -5.68 -16.73
CA SER A 200 16.32 -5.44 -15.47
C SER A 200 17.78 -5.14 -15.74
N SER A 201 18.26 -4.03 -15.21
CA SER A 201 19.69 -3.66 -15.16
C SER A 201 20.44 -4.41 -14.06
N SER A 202 21.75 -4.30 -13.99
CA SER A 202 22.49 -4.73 -12.81
C SER A 202 22.21 -3.77 -11.63
N PHE A 203 22.47 -4.23 -10.41
CA PHE A 203 22.30 -3.35 -9.24
C PHE A 203 23.32 -2.18 -9.27
N GLU A 204 24.51 -2.44 -9.78
CA GLU A 204 25.57 -1.47 -9.93
C GLU A 204 25.23 -0.35 -10.92
N ASP A 205 24.49 -0.68 -12.00
CA ASP A 205 24.05 0.31 -13.00
C ASP A 205 22.97 1.26 -12.47
N LEU A 206 22.32 0.94 -11.35
CA LEU A 206 21.33 1.80 -10.72
C LEU A 206 21.93 2.82 -9.75
N LEU A 207 23.17 2.62 -9.29
CA LEU A 207 23.87 3.46 -8.30
C LEU A 207 24.78 4.49 -8.95
#